data_e4bd33e8d329041f9c79642bd66a8da3
#
_entry.id   e4bd33e8d329041f9c79642bd66a8da3
#
_cell.length_a   1.000
_cell.length_b   1.000
_cell.length_c   1.000
_cell.angle_alpha   90.00
_cell.angle_beta   90.00
_cell.angle_gamma   90.00
#
_symmetry.space_group_name_H-M   'P 1'
#
loop_
_entity.id
_entity.type
_entity.pdbx_description
1 polymer ?
#
loop_
_entity_poly.entity_id
_entity_poly.type
_entity_poly.pdbx_seq_one_letter_code
_entity_poly.pdbx_strand_id
1 'polypeptide(L)'
;MALLFGSTWLVNSAVFFSALVLILLANLYVLKVPSVRLNLHYGALLIFLSATVLIPFDVFLSGGVVWRYVVPCLLALGPMFFAGIIFARSFRDEPNPEHAMGSNIAGAMIGGLAEQFSTLLGFQHLLIVAICFYLLSTWTPSLRAKLSPAE
;
A
#
# COMPACT_ATOMS: atom_id res chain seq x y z
N MET A 1 12.63 2.17 -6.86
CA MET A 1 13.46 3.33 -6.49
C MET A 1 14.94 3.09 -6.78
N ALA A 2 15.53 1.97 -6.33
CA ALA A 2 16.94 1.66 -6.65
C ALA A 2 17.25 1.62 -8.15
N LEU A 3 16.30 1.19 -8.98
CA LEU A 3 16.42 1.16 -10.44
C LEU A 3 16.46 2.57 -11.09
N LEU A 4 15.90 3.58 -10.44
CA LEU A 4 15.83 4.96 -10.95
C LEU A 4 16.97 5.84 -10.44
N PHE A 5 17.40 5.64 -9.19
CA PHE A 5 18.33 6.53 -8.48
C PHE A 5 19.62 5.84 -8.02
N GLY A 6 19.76 4.55 -8.26
CA GLY A 6 20.83 3.71 -7.73
C GLY A 6 20.56 3.26 -6.28
N SER A 7 21.33 2.28 -5.80
CA SER A 7 21.20 1.70 -4.46
C SER A 7 22.17 2.36 -3.46
N THR A 8 22.12 3.69 -3.34
CA THR A 8 22.93 4.39 -2.34
C THR A 8 22.21 4.42 -1.00
N TRP A 9 22.98 4.48 0.11
CA TRP A 9 22.41 4.64 1.45
C TRP A 9 21.48 5.85 1.56
N LEU A 10 21.82 6.95 0.91
CA LEU A 10 21.02 8.18 0.88
C LEU A 10 19.65 7.97 0.20
N VAL A 11 19.61 7.25 -0.92
CA VAL A 11 18.36 6.92 -1.62
C VAL A 11 17.46 6.04 -0.76
N ASN A 12 18.02 5.01 -0.11
CA ASN A 12 17.26 4.15 0.78
C ASN A 12 16.70 4.94 1.97
N SER A 13 17.51 5.79 2.60
CA SER A 13 17.06 6.66 3.70
C SER A 13 15.95 7.61 3.26
N ALA A 14 16.05 8.21 2.08
CA ALA A 14 15.03 9.10 1.54
C ALA A 14 13.71 8.35 1.28
N VAL A 15 13.77 7.13 0.75
CA VAL A 15 12.58 6.28 0.52
C VAL A 15 11.90 5.91 1.84
N PHE A 16 12.66 5.45 2.84
CA PHE A 16 12.12 5.14 4.16
C PHE A 16 11.52 6.36 4.84
N PHE A 17 12.21 7.51 4.80
CA PHE A 17 11.69 8.76 5.34
C PHE A 17 10.37 9.16 4.67
N SER A 18 10.30 9.10 3.34
CA SER A 18 9.09 9.41 2.59
C SER A 18 7.94 8.46 2.95
N ALA A 19 8.21 7.16 3.10
CA ALA A 19 7.23 6.18 3.53
C ALA A 19 6.68 6.50 4.93
N LEU A 20 7.54 6.82 5.89
CA LEU A 20 7.13 7.18 7.25
C LEU A 20 6.31 8.47 7.28
N VAL A 21 6.67 9.48 6.48
CA VAL A 21 5.90 10.73 6.35
C VAL A 21 4.51 10.44 5.77
N LEU A 22 4.40 9.59 4.75
CA LEU A 22 3.11 9.22 4.16
C LEU A 22 2.22 8.46 5.14
N ILE A 23 2.79 7.54 5.93
CA ILE A 23 2.06 6.82 6.98
C ILE A 23 1.58 7.80 8.06
N LEU A 24 2.42 8.75 8.47
CA LEU A 24 2.04 9.79 9.42
C LEU A 24 0.90 10.65 8.88
N LEU A 25 0.99 11.09 7.63
CA LEU A 25 -0.07 11.88 6.97
C LEU A 25 -1.37 11.09 6.86
N ALA A 26 -1.31 9.79 6.55
CA ALA A 26 -2.47 8.91 6.52
C ALA A 26 -3.15 8.82 7.88
N ASN A 27 -2.39 8.66 8.96
CA ASN A 27 -2.91 8.64 10.32
C ASN A 27 -3.56 9.99 10.70
N LEU A 28 -2.89 11.12 10.41
CA LEU A 28 -3.43 12.45 10.67
C LEU A 28 -4.71 12.71 9.86
N TYR A 29 -4.78 12.23 8.63
CA TYR A 29 -5.99 12.31 7.82
C TYR A 29 -7.15 11.56 8.46
N VAL A 30 -6.94 10.32 8.91
CA VAL A 30 -7.98 9.51 9.57
C VAL A 30 -8.42 10.12 10.90
N LEU A 31 -7.54 10.79 11.63
CA LEU A 31 -7.89 11.51 12.86
C LEU A 31 -8.77 12.72 12.60
N LYS A 32 -8.52 13.45 11.50
CA LYS A 32 -9.28 14.67 11.17
C LYS A 32 -10.60 14.38 10.46
N VAL A 33 -10.73 13.27 9.75
CA VAL A 33 -11.91 12.91 8.97
C VAL A 33 -12.69 11.80 9.68
N PRO A 34 -13.84 12.11 10.34
CA PRO A 34 -14.60 11.12 11.11
C PRO A 34 -15.19 10.00 10.24
N SER A 35 -15.62 10.32 9.00
CA SER A 35 -16.28 9.40 8.10
C SER A 35 -15.41 9.10 6.87
N VAL A 36 -14.35 8.33 7.05
CA VAL A 36 -13.51 7.86 5.94
C VAL A 36 -14.25 6.76 5.17
N ARG A 37 -14.49 6.97 3.87
CA ARG A 37 -15.12 5.97 2.98
C ARG A 37 -14.05 4.97 2.52
N LEU A 38 -13.96 3.83 3.18
CA LEU A 38 -12.95 2.79 2.87
C LEU A 38 -12.99 2.35 1.41
N ASN A 39 -14.18 2.16 0.83
CA ASN A 39 -14.31 1.72 -0.57
C ASN A 39 -13.62 2.67 -1.57
N LEU A 40 -13.67 3.99 -1.32
CA LEU A 40 -12.98 4.97 -2.16
C LEU A 40 -11.45 4.80 -2.08
N HIS A 41 -10.92 4.58 -0.88
CA HIS A 41 -9.48 4.42 -0.64
C HIS A 41 -8.96 3.08 -1.17
N TYR A 42 -9.75 2.00 -1.07
CA TYR A 42 -9.45 0.74 -1.73
C TYR A 42 -9.42 0.90 -3.26
N GLY A 43 -10.41 1.60 -3.83
CA GLY A 43 -10.44 1.89 -5.26
C GLY A 43 -9.21 2.67 -5.72
N ALA A 44 -8.87 3.75 -4.99
CA ALA A 44 -7.68 4.56 -5.29
C ALA A 44 -6.38 3.73 -5.19
N LEU A 45 -6.24 2.92 -4.15
CA LEU A 45 -5.08 2.04 -3.96
C LEU A 45 -4.94 1.06 -5.13
N LEU A 46 -6.03 0.39 -5.52
CA LEU A 46 -6.02 -0.56 -6.63
C LEU A 46 -5.70 0.12 -7.97
N ILE A 47 -6.21 1.34 -8.20
CA ILE A 47 -5.87 2.13 -9.39
C ILE A 47 -4.37 2.44 -9.42
N PHE A 48 -3.77 2.89 -8.31
CA PHE A 48 -2.34 3.17 -8.24
C PHE A 48 -1.49 1.92 -8.46
N LEU A 49 -1.84 0.81 -7.81
CA LEU A 49 -1.14 -0.48 -8.00
C LEU A 49 -1.25 -0.96 -9.45
N SER A 50 -2.45 -0.91 -10.03
CA SER A 50 -2.67 -1.32 -11.43
C SER A 50 -1.92 -0.41 -12.40
N ALA A 51 -1.89 0.90 -12.16
CA ALA A 51 -1.13 1.83 -12.97
C ALA A 51 0.38 1.52 -12.92
N THR A 52 0.89 1.15 -11.75
CA THR A 52 2.32 0.78 -11.58
C THR A 52 2.67 -0.51 -12.33
N VAL A 53 1.72 -1.46 -12.45
CA VAL A 53 1.92 -2.70 -13.23
C VAL A 53 1.83 -2.45 -14.73
N LEU A 54 0.87 -1.62 -15.16
CA LEU A 54 0.53 -1.43 -16.57
C LEU A 54 1.43 -0.44 -17.29
N ILE A 55 1.97 0.55 -16.57
CA ILE A 55 2.81 1.61 -17.15
C ILE A 55 4.27 1.16 -17.11
N PRO A 56 4.90 0.84 -18.26
CA PRO A 56 6.30 0.50 -18.30
C PRO A 56 7.15 1.73 -17.93
N PHE A 57 8.21 1.51 -17.15
CA PHE A 57 9.09 2.59 -16.67
C PHE A 57 9.76 3.36 -17.79
N ASP A 58 9.92 2.78 -18.98
CA ASP A 58 10.53 3.41 -20.16
C ASP A 58 9.77 4.66 -20.61
N VAL A 59 8.45 4.72 -20.39
CA VAL A 59 7.61 5.88 -20.70
C VAL A 59 8.06 7.13 -19.94
N PHE A 60 8.60 6.96 -18.74
CA PHE A 60 9.05 8.07 -17.90
C PHE A 60 10.44 8.58 -18.30
N LEU A 61 11.23 7.79 -19.02
CA LEU A 61 12.58 8.17 -19.44
C LEU A 61 12.59 9.23 -20.54
N SER A 62 11.53 9.34 -21.32
CA SER A 62 11.41 10.27 -22.47
C SER A 62 10.97 11.69 -22.09
N GLY A 63 10.55 11.92 -20.84
CA GLY A 63 10.04 13.21 -20.37
C GLY A 63 11.09 14.12 -19.74
N GLY A 64 10.68 15.36 -19.42
CA GLY A 64 11.51 16.30 -18.66
C GLY A 64 11.85 15.79 -17.25
N VAL A 65 12.77 16.49 -16.56
CA VAL A 65 13.29 16.10 -15.24
C VAL A 65 12.16 15.78 -14.23
N VAL A 66 11.15 16.63 -14.15
CA VAL A 66 10.00 16.43 -13.22
C VAL A 66 9.23 15.15 -13.57
N TRP A 67 8.95 14.93 -14.84
CA TRP A 67 8.23 13.74 -15.31
C TRP A 67 9.01 12.46 -15.00
N ARG A 68 10.32 12.49 -15.23
CA ARG A 68 11.21 11.34 -15.04
C ARG A 68 11.35 10.89 -13.59
N TYR A 69 11.28 11.81 -12.62
CA TYR A 69 11.53 11.50 -11.21
C TYR A 69 10.29 11.57 -10.34
N VAL A 70 9.46 12.61 -10.50
CA VAL A 70 8.31 12.83 -9.60
C VAL A 70 7.19 11.84 -9.85
N VAL A 71 6.86 11.58 -11.12
CA VAL A 71 5.72 10.69 -11.43
C VAL A 71 5.97 9.24 -11.00
N PRO A 72 7.13 8.60 -11.26
CA PRO A 72 7.41 7.27 -10.74
C PRO A 72 7.45 7.22 -9.21
N CYS A 73 7.95 8.29 -8.55
CA CYS A 73 7.92 8.37 -7.10
C CYS A 73 6.48 8.40 -6.55
N LEU A 74 5.61 9.20 -7.15
CA LEU A 74 4.20 9.26 -6.75
C LEU A 74 3.48 7.93 -7.00
N LEU A 75 3.74 7.27 -8.13
CA LEU A 75 3.17 5.96 -8.43
C LEU A 75 3.63 4.88 -7.47
N ALA A 76 4.92 4.88 -7.10
CA ALA A 76 5.46 3.87 -6.19
C ALA A 76 5.08 4.10 -4.73
N LEU A 77 5.00 5.36 -4.28
CA LEU A 77 4.72 5.72 -2.90
C LEU A 77 3.23 5.98 -2.63
N GLY A 78 2.46 6.33 -3.66
CA GLY A 78 1.02 6.60 -3.54
C GLY A 78 0.23 5.46 -2.90
N PRO A 79 0.41 4.19 -3.29
CA PRO A 79 -0.24 3.05 -2.65
C PRO A 79 -0.01 2.99 -1.13
N MET A 80 1.18 3.37 -0.64
CA MET A 80 1.49 3.36 0.79
C MET A 80 0.62 4.34 1.59
N PHE A 81 0.30 5.50 1.02
CA PHE A 81 -0.59 6.47 1.66
C PHE A 81 -2.01 5.92 1.81
N PHE A 82 -2.58 5.35 0.73
CA PHE A 82 -3.92 4.77 0.77
C PHE A 82 -3.99 3.52 1.64
N ALA A 83 -2.97 2.66 1.59
CA ALA A 83 -2.84 1.50 2.49
C ALA A 83 -2.78 1.95 3.96
N GLY A 84 -2.04 3.02 4.25
CA GLY A 84 -1.96 3.62 5.57
C GLY A 84 -3.33 4.13 6.08
N ILE A 85 -4.13 4.78 5.22
CA ILE A 85 -5.49 5.22 5.57
C ILE A 85 -6.39 4.02 5.87
N ILE A 86 -6.36 2.98 5.02
CA ILE A 86 -7.15 1.77 5.21
C ILE A 86 -6.78 1.09 6.52
N PHE A 87 -5.49 0.93 6.79
CA PHE A 87 -5.00 0.34 8.03
C PHE A 87 -5.41 1.16 9.26
N ALA A 88 -5.14 2.47 9.27
CA ALA A 88 -5.44 3.33 10.41
C ALA A 88 -6.95 3.37 10.71
N ARG A 89 -7.78 3.37 9.67
CA ARG A 89 -9.24 3.33 9.83
C ARG A 89 -9.71 1.98 10.38
N SER A 90 -9.23 0.88 9.80
CA SER A 90 -9.58 -0.48 10.24
C SER A 90 -9.13 -0.74 11.68
N PHE A 91 -7.94 -0.26 12.04
CA PHE A 91 -7.40 -0.38 13.39
C PHE A 91 -8.23 0.41 14.41
N ARG A 92 -8.66 1.62 14.05
CA ARG A 92 -9.49 2.47 14.91
C ARG A 92 -10.85 1.85 15.22
N ASP A 93 -11.43 1.16 14.24
CA ASP A 93 -12.77 0.57 14.36
C ASP A 93 -12.75 -0.84 14.98
N GLU A 94 -11.58 -1.42 15.22
CA GLU A 94 -11.44 -2.76 15.82
C GLU A 94 -11.64 -2.68 17.35
N PRO A 95 -12.59 -3.41 17.90
CA PRO A 95 -12.86 -3.42 19.34
C PRO A 95 -11.73 -4.08 20.15
N ASN A 96 -10.93 -4.95 19.53
CA ASN A 96 -9.82 -5.66 20.14
C ASN A 96 -8.47 -5.27 19.51
N PRO A 97 -7.78 -4.22 19.99
CA PRO A 97 -6.52 -3.74 19.41
C PRO A 97 -5.42 -4.81 19.35
N GLU A 98 -5.42 -5.75 20.30
CA GLU A 98 -4.47 -6.87 20.36
C GLU A 98 -4.61 -7.79 19.15
N HIS A 99 -5.84 -8.10 18.74
CA HIS A 99 -6.12 -8.89 17.53
C HIS A 99 -5.70 -8.15 16.26
N ALA A 100 -5.97 -6.84 16.19
CA ALA A 100 -5.54 -6.02 15.07
C ALA A 100 -4.01 -6.01 14.94
N MET A 101 -3.31 -5.84 16.06
CA MET A 101 -1.84 -5.85 16.08
C MET A 101 -1.28 -7.22 15.70
N GLY A 102 -1.82 -8.29 16.26
CA GLY A 102 -1.43 -9.67 15.93
C GLY A 102 -1.61 -9.99 14.45
N SER A 103 -2.76 -9.62 13.87
CA SER A 103 -3.03 -9.81 12.44
C SER A 103 -2.11 -8.97 11.55
N ASN A 104 -1.77 -7.76 11.97
CA ASN A 104 -0.82 -6.91 11.25
C ASN A 104 0.59 -7.53 11.22
N ILE A 105 1.06 -8.06 12.36
CA ILE A 105 2.35 -8.75 12.45
C ILE A 105 2.35 -10.00 11.56
N ALA A 106 1.30 -10.82 11.61
CA ALA A 106 1.16 -11.99 10.76
C ALA A 106 1.16 -11.60 9.27
N GLY A 107 0.44 -10.54 8.91
CA GLY A 107 0.44 -9.99 7.55
C GLY A 107 1.83 -9.52 7.09
N ALA A 108 2.57 -8.85 7.98
CA ALA A 108 3.94 -8.41 7.68
C ALA A 108 4.89 -9.60 7.46
N MET A 109 4.76 -10.68 8.23
CA MET A 109 5.53 -11.91 8.06
C MET A 109 5.22 -12.59 6.71
N ILE A 110 3.94 -12.73 6.38
CA ILE A 110 3.51 -13.29 5.08
C ILE A 110 3.99 -12.41 3.92
N GLY A 111 3.87 -11.08 4.05
CA GLY A 111 4.36 -10.13 3.06
C GLY A 111 5.87 -10.23 2.85
N GLY A 112 6.64 -10.33 3.93
CA GLY A 112 8.09 -10.52 3.86
C GLY A 112 8.49 -11.84 3.19
N LEU A 113 7.76 -12.93 3.45
CA LEU A 113 7.96 -14.20 2.74
C LEU A 113 7.61 -14.07 1.25
N ALA A 114 6.50 -13.39 0.93
CA ALA A 114 6.10 -13.15 -0.45
C ALA A 114 7.13 -12.31 -1.21
N GLU A 115 7.80 -11.36 -0.54
CA GLU A 115 8.87 -10.55 -1.13
C GLU A 115 10.06 -11.40 -1.58
N GLN A 116 10.39 -12.49 -0.88
CA GLN A 116 11.48 -13.39 -1.28
C GLN A 116 11.21 -14.02 -2.65
N PHE A 117 9.97 -14.27 -3.01
CA PHE A 117 9.62 -14.78 -4.33
C PHE A 117 9.81 -13.74 -5.44
N SER A 118 9.89 -12.46 -5.12
CA SER A 118 10.14 -11.41 -6.11
C SER A 118 11.52 -11.52 -6.76
N THR A 119 12.49 -12.09 -6.06
CA THR A 119 13.84 -12.35 -6.59
C THR A 119 13.83 -13.42 -7.69
N LEU A 120 12.87 -14.35 -7.65
CA LEU A 120 12.72 -15.45 -8.63
C LEU A 120 11.77 -15.05 -9.77
N LEU A 121 10.67 -14.36 -9.46
CA LEU A 121 9.57 -14.07 -10.38
C LEU A 121 9.59 -12.64 -10.93
N GLY A 122 10.40 -11.77 -10.34
CA GLY A 122 10.49 -10.36 -10.70
C GLY A 122 9.47 -9.48 -9.96
N PHE A 123 9.75 -8.17 -9.94
CA PHE A 123 9.00 -7.17 -9.17
C PHE A 123 7.53 -7.03 -9.59
N GLN A 124 7.22 -7.23 -10.88
CA GLN A 124 5.84 -7.13 -11.38
C GLN A 124 4.91 -8.18 -10.73
N HIS A 125 5.41 -9.39 -10.49
CA HIS A 125 4.62 -10.45 -9.83
C HIS A 125 4.31 -10.12 -8.38
N LEU A 126 5.22 -9.44 -7.67
CA LEU A 126 4.99 -8.96 -6.32
C LEU A 126 3.81 -7.96 -6.26
N LEU A 127 3.72 -7.05 -7.24
CA LEU A 127 2.61 -6.11 -7.34
C LEU A 127 1.28 -6.82 -7.60
N ILE A 128 1.27 -7.86 -8.43
CA ILE A 128 0.07 -8.68 -8.66
C ILE A 128 -0.36 -9.38 -7.37
N VAL A 129 0.58 -9.95 -6.62
CA VAL A 129 0.31 -10.56 -5.31
C VAL A 129 -0.29 -9.52 -4.34
N ALA A 130 0.26 -8.31 -4.31
CA ALA A 130 -0.29 -7.23 -3.49
C ALA A 130 -1.73 -6.87 -3.89
N ILE A 131 -2.02 -6.77 -5.19
CA ILE A 131 -3.37 -6.53 -5.71
C ILE A 131 -4.32 -7.65 -5.24
N CYS A 132 -3.92 -8.91 -5.34
CA CYS A 132 -4.72 -10.05 -4.88
C CYS A 132 -5.03 -9.96 -3.38
N PHE A 133 -4.04 -9.65 -2.54
CA PHE A 133 -4.26 -9.47 -1.10
C PHE A 133 -5.23 -8.33 -0.79
N TYR A 134 -5.12 -7.19 -1.48
CA TYR A 134 -6.05 -6.09 -1.27
C TYR A 134 -7.46 -6.39 -1.78
N LEU A 135 -7.61 -7.12 -2.89
CA LEU A 135 -8.92 -7.60 -3.36
C LEU A 135 -9.55 -8.56 -2.35
N LEU A 136 -8.78 -9.51 -1.82
CA LEU A 136 -9.26 -10.40 -0.77
C LEU A 136 -9.67 -9.62 0.50
N SER A 137 -8.90 -8.60 0.86
CA SER A 137 -9.22 -7.73 1.99
C SER A 137 -10.54 -6.99 1.84
N THR A 138 -10.95 -6.63 0.61
CA THR A 138 -12.27 -5.99 0.39
C THR A 138 -13.44 -6.93 0.65
N TRP A 139 -13.24 -8.24 0.57
CA TRP A 139 -14.29 -9.24 0.77
C TRP A 139 -14.52 -9.59 2.23
N THR A 140 -13.51 -9.44 3.09
CA THR A 140 -13.59 -9.83 4.51
C THR A 140 -14.67 -9.08 5.31
N PRO A 141 -14.93 -7.78 5.14
CA PRO A 141 -16.02 -7.11 5.85
C PRO A 141 -17.40 -7.64 5.50
N SER A 142 -17.62 -7.97 4.21
CA SER A 142 -18.89 -8.51 3.73
C SER A 142 -19.15 -9.95 4.23
N LEU A 143 -18.08 -10.73 4.43
CA LEU A 143 -18.17 -12.07 5.01
C LEU A 143 -18.44 -12.00 6.51
N ARG A 144 -17.80 -11.09 7.25
CA ARG A 144 -18.08 -10.87 8.69
C ARG A 144 -19.53 -10.46 8.91
N ALA A 145 -20.07 -9.55 8.10
CA ALA A 145 -21.47 -9.12 8.18
C ALA A 145 -22.48 -10.26 7.89
N LYS A 146 -22.09 -11.24 7.07
CA LYS A 146 -22.93 -12.42 6.78
C LYS A 146 -22.82 -13.53 7.82
N LEU A 147 -21.73 -13.61 8.55
CA LEU A 147 -21.44 -14.65 9.54
C LEU A 147 -21.78 -14.22 10.98
N SER A 148 -22.04 -12.93 11.21
CA SER A 148 -22.57 -12.46 12.50
C SER A 148 -24.06 -12.80 12.55
N PRO A 149 -24.52 -13.75 13.40
CA PRO A 149 -25.94 -13.96 13.62
C PRO A 149 -26.53 -12.66 14.19
N ALA A 150 -27.68 -12.26 13.65
CA ALA A 150 -28.49 -11.19 14.23
C ALA A 150 -28.90 -11.63 15.64
N GLU A 151 -28.29 -11.05 16.66
CA GLU A 151 -28.78 -11.07 18.04
C GLU A 151 -29.94 -10.10 18.17
#